data_f4c4a24766edc39e29b62e8f79ae0df6
#
_entry.id   f4c4a24766edc39e29b62e8f79ae0df6
#
_cell.length_a   1.000
_cell.length_b   1.000
_cell.length_c   1.000
_cell.angle_alpha   90.00
_cell.angle_beta   90.00
_cell.angle_gamma   90.00
#
_symmetry.space_group_name_H-M   'P 1'
#
loop_
_entity.id
_entity.type
_entity.pdbx_description
1 polymer ?
#
loop_
_entity_poly.entity_id
_entity_poly.type
_entity_poly.pdbx_seq_one_letter_code
_entity_poly.pdbx_strand_id
1 'polypeptide(L)'
;FSRMADEVQVLIDSRTKDMEESRDEAQEANAQKSKFFANMSHELRTPLNAILGYGEMLYEECEDLGYEDLMPDLKKITTSGTHLLSLINNILDLSKIESGKMELFITNFEIEKVVETLRDINAPLAAKNDNGFKINVQEAIGSMSQDETKLRQCVTNFLSNAFKFTNNGLVTLDVNSLMKDEVEMIEFKVTDDGEGMSEEGVAKVFDEYEQAERSSSATHGGTGLGLPISKRFAELMGGGVTVTS
;
A
#
# COMPACT_ATOMS: atom_id res chain seq x y z
N PHE A 1 -37.85 -20.43 -38.32
CA PHE A 1 -36.86 -20.71 -37.23
C PHE A 1 -35.42 -20.60 -37.74
N SER A 2 -35.04 -21.12 -38.90
CA SER A 2 -33.67 -21.06 -39.45
C SER A 2 -33.19 -19.62 -39.65
N ARG A 3 -33.99 -18.76 -40.30
CA ARG A 3 -33.60 -17.37 -40.63
C ARG A 3 -33.37 -16.51 -39.40
N MET A 4 -34.12 -16.67 -38.33
CA MET A 4 -33.95 -15.99 -37.05
C MET A 4 -32.67 -16.46 -36.32
N ALA A 5 -32.34 -17.74 -36.42
CA ALA A 5 -31.12 -18.31 -35.88
C ALA A 5 -29.86 -17.72 -36.60
N ASP A 6 -29.91 -17.60 -37.93
CA ASP A 6 -28.83 -17.03 -38.73
C ASP A 6 -28.62 -15.54 -38.43
N GLU A 7 -29.71 -14.78 -38.28
CA GLU A 7 -29.67 -13.36 -37.90
C GLU A 7 -29.08 -13.16 -36.50
N VAL A 8 -29.44 -14.00 -35.54
CA VAL A 8 -28.87 -13.96 -34.17
C VAL A 8 -27.39 -14.32 -34.18
N GLN A 9 -26.99 -15.32 -34.96
CA GLN A 9 -25.57 -15.71 -35.06
C GLN A 9 -24.74 -14.58 -35.63
N VAL A 10 -25.16 -13.90 -36.69
CA VAL A 10 -24.47 -12.74 -37.27
C VAL A 10 -24.36 -11.60 -36.24
N LEU A 11 -25.39 -11.37 -35.43
CA LEU A 11 -25.32 -10.34 -34.40
C LEU A 11 -24.36 -10.72 -33.27
N ILE A 12 -24.33 -11.98 -32.86
CA ILE A 12 -23.37 -12.48 -31.87
C ILE A 12 -21.96 -12.33 -32.39
N ASP A 13 -21.68 -12.76 -33.63
CA ASP A 13 -20.35 -12.68 -34.22
C ASP A 13 -19.86 -11.22 -34.34
N SER A 14 -20.76 -10.30 -34.77
CA SER A 14 -20.43 -8.87 -34.81
C SER A 14 -20.12 -8.32 -33.42
N ARG A 15 -20.96 -8.62 -32.41
CA ARG A 15 -20.76 -8.15 -31.03
C ARG A 15 -19.48 -8.75 -30.43
N THR A 16 -19.18 -10.01 -30.70
CA THR A 16 -17.96 -10.66 -30.23
C THR A 16 -16.74 -9.96 -30.81
N LYS A 17 -16.75 -9.65 -32.11
CA LYS A 17 -15.67 -8.91 -32.77
C LYS A 17 -15.50 -7.49 -32.20
N ASP A 18 -16.58 -6.73 -32.03
CA ASP A 18 -16.54 -5.39 -31.44
C ASP A 18 -15.96 -5.44 -30.01
N MET A 19 -16.32 -6.47 -29.23
CA MET A 19 -15.79 -6.66 -27.86
C MET A 19 -14.29 -7.02 -27.88
N GLU A 20 -13.85 -7.87 -28.83
CA GLU A 20 -12.45 -8.23 -28.98
C GLU A 20 -11.61 -7.01 -29.38
N GLU A 21 -12.05 -6.22 -30.37
CA GLU A 21 -11.38 -4.99 -30.79
C GLU A 21 -11.28 -3.99 -29.63
N SER A 22 -12.37 -3.73 -28.90
CA SER A 22 -12.37 -2.83 -27.72
C SER A 22 -11.47 -3.31 -26.60
N ARG A 23 -11.43 -4.64 -26.37
CA ARG A 23 -10.52 -5.24 -25.37
C ARG A 23 -9.06 -5.05 -25.76
N ASP A 24 -8.72 -5.29 -27.03
CA ASP A 24 -7.35 -5.20 -27.53
C ASP A 24 -6.86 -3.74 -27.49
N GLU A 25 -7.70 -2.77 -27.85
CA GLU A 25 -7.42 -1.33 -27.72
C GLU A 25 -7.18 -0.95 -26.24
N ALA A 26 -8.02 -1.43 -25.32
CA ALA A 26 -7.87 -1.17 -23.89
C ALA A 26 -6.58 -1.81 -23.34
N GLN A 27 -6.22 -3.02 -23.78
CA GLN A 27 -4.97 -3.68 -23.38
C GLN A 27 -3.74 -2.93 -23.91
N GLU A 28 -3.76 -2.45 -25.15
CA GLU A 28 -2.66 -1.67 -25.73
C GLU A 28 -2.48 -0.34 -24.99
N ALA A 29 -3.57 0.38 -24.73
CA ALA A 29 -3.53 1.62 -23.95
C ALA A 29 -2.97 1.40 -22.53
N ASN A 30 -3.36 0.31 -21.88
CA ASN A 30 -2.86 -0.04 -20.54
C ASN A 30 -1.37 -0.43 -20.57
N ALA A 31 -0.93 -1.16 -21.61
CA ALA A 31 0.48 -1.48 -21.80
C ALA A 31 1.35 -0.24 -22.04
N GLN A 32 0.86 0.73 -22.83
CA GLN A 32 1.53 2.02 -23.04
C GLN A 32 1.61 2.84 -21.76
N LYS A 33 0.50 2.94 -21.00
CA LYS A 33 0.43 3.58 -19.67
C LYS A 33 1.48 2.99 -18.72
N SER A 34 1.55 1.65 -18.65
CA SER A 34 2.49 0.95 -17.78
C SER A 34 3.96 1.20 -18.17
N LYS A 35 4.27 1.20 -19.48
CA LYS A 35 5.61 1.51 -19.98
C LYS A 35 6.02 2.95 -19.69
N PHE A 36 5.09 3.89 -19.84
CA PHE A 36 5.31 5.29 -19.48
C PHE A 36 5.64 5.45 -18.00
N PHE A 37 4.84 4.88 -17.11
CA PHE A 37 5.10 4.97 -15.67
C PHE A 37 6.42 4.28 -15.26
N ALA A 38 6.76 3.13 -15.87
CA ALA A 38 8.02 2.45 -15.60
C ALA A 38 9.22 3.34 -15.97
N ASN A 39 9.22 3.96 -17.14
CA ASN A 39 10.28 4.86 -17.59
C ASN A 39 10.35 6.10 -16.70
N MET A 40 9.21 6.77 -16.44
CA MET A 40 9.15 7.96 -15.59
C MET A 40 9.67 7.69 -14.18
N SER A 41 9.39 6.53 -13.62
CA SER A 41 9.91 6.19 -12.29
C SER A 41 11.43 6.08 -12.26
N HIS A 42 12.04 5.45 -13.26
CA HIS A 42 13.50 5.39 -13.36
C HIS A 42 14.10 6.79 -13.49
N GLU A 43 13.52 7.63 -14.35
CA GLU A 43 13.96 9.00 -14.58
C GLU A 43 13.81 9.90 -13.32
N LEU A 44 12.78 9.66 -12.51
CA LEU A 44 12.53 10.41 -11.28
C LEU A 44 13.34 9.85 -10.09
N ARG A 45 13.54 8.55 -10.02
CA ARG A 45 14.28 7.92 -8.91
C ARG A 45 15.73 8.35 -8.86
N THR A 46 16.40 8.47 -9.99
CA THR A 46 17.81 8.81 -10.06
C THR A 46 18.13 10.18 -9.45
N PRO A 47 17.51 11.30 -9.87
CA PRO A 47 17.76 12.60 -9.25
C PRO A 47 17.28 12.66 -7.79
N LEU A 48 16.20 11.95 -7.47
CA LEU A 48 15.64 11.93 -6.12
C LEU A 48 16.58 11.21 -5.13
N ASN A 49 17.15 10.08 -5.52
CA ASN A 49 18.14 9.37 -4.72
C ASN A 49 19.41 10.25 -4.51
N ALA A 50 19.80 11.03 -5.51
CA ALA A 50 20.89 11.98 -5.33
C ALA A 50 20.55 13.08 -4.31
N ILE A 51 19.33 13.65 -4.38
CA ILE A 51 18.84 14.65 -3.41
C ILE A 51 18.81 14.07 -1.99
N LEU A 52 18.31 12.84 -1.84
CA LEU A 52 18.28 12.16 -0.55
C LEU A 52 19.68 11.88 -0.02
N GLY A 53 20.58 11.33 -0.84
CA GLY A 53 21.94 11.02 -0.43
C GLY A 53 22.74 12.26 -0.03
N TYR A 54 22.63 13.36 -0.79
CA TYR A 54 23.26 14.63 -0.39
C TYR A 54 22.61 15.22 0.86
N GLY A 55 21.29 15.09 1.01
CA GLY A 55 20.58 15.56 2.19
C GLY A 55 21.00 14.83 3.47
N GLU A 56 21.17 13.50 3.39
CA GLU A 56 21.66 12.67 4.50
C GLU A 56 23.12 12.99 4.84
N MET A 57 23.98 13.09 3.83
CA MET A 57 25.40 13.43 4.02
C MET A 57 25.56 14.81 4.67
N LEU A 58 24.81 15.81 4.22
CA LEU A 58 24.83 17.15 4.82
C LEU A 58 24.25 17.15 6.24
N TYR A 59 23.27 16.29 6.52
CA TYR A 59 22.72 16.15 7.87
C TYR A 59 23.79 15.62 8.84
N GLU A 60 24.52 14.56 8.45
CA GLU A 60 25.62 13.99 9.24
C GLU A 60 26.76 15.03 9.43
N GLU A 61 27.14 15.76 8.37
CA GLU A 61 28.16 16.79 8.45
C GLU A 61 27.76 17.95 9.38
N CYS A 62 26.48 18.38 9.34
CA CYS A 62 25.96 19.40 10.26
C CYS A 62 25.96 18.92 11.71
N GLU A 63 25.66 17.64 11.96
CA GLU A 63 25.71 17.02 13.28
C GLU A 63 27.16 17.04 13.81
N ASP A 64 28.13 16.61 13.00
CA ASP A 64 29.55 16.58 13.37
C ASP A 64 30.16 17.98 13.62
N LEU A 65 29.74 18.99 12.86
CA LEU A 65 30.23 20.37 12.94
C LEU A 65 29.44 21.26 13.92
N GLY A 66 28.31 20.73 14.49
CA GLY A 66 27.49 21.47 15.44
C GLY A 66 26.58 22.52 14.79
N TYR A 67 26.23 22.40 13.52
CA TYR A 67 25.29 23.29 12.81
C TYR A 67 23.82 22.90 13.08
N GLU A 68 23.39 22.94 14.34
CA GLU A 68 22.09 22.51 14.78
C GLU A 68 20.93 23.23 14.08
N ASP A 69 21.09 24.49 13.72
CA ASP A 69 20.07 25.32 13.06
C ASP A 69 19.69 24.82 11.67
N LEU A 70 20.55 24.08 10.96
CA LEU A 70 20.30 23.55 9.61
C LEU A 70 19.66 22.16 9.61
N MET A 71 19.85 21.41 10.68
CA MET A 71 19.38 20.02 10.79
C MET A 71 17.86 19.87 10.58
N PRO A 72 16.99 20.76 11.14
CA PRO A 72 15.55 20.65 10.91
C PRO A 72 15.15 20.80 9.44
N ASP A 73 15.82 21.66 8.69
CA ASP A 73 15.52 21.88 7.28
C ASP A 73 16.04 20.75 6.41
N LEU A 74 17.23 20.21 6.68
CA LEU A 74 17.73 19.01 6.02
C LEU A 74 16.82 17.80 6.28
N LYS A 75 16.33 17.65 7.50
CA LYS A 75 15.36 16.60 7.84
C LYS A 75 14.05 16.76 7.08
N LYS A 76 13.55 17.99 6.87
CA LYS A 76 12.36 18.24 6.03
C LYS A 76 12.62 17.85 4.58
N ILE A 77 13.81 18.17 4.03
CA ILE A 77 14.18 17.82 2.65
C ILE A 77 14.21 16.30 2.48
N THR A 78 14.92 15.58 3.34
CA THR A 78 15.02 14.12 3.26
C THR A 78 13.67 13.43 3.46
N THR A 79 12.86 13.90 4.42
CA THR A 79 11.51 13.39 4.65
C THR A 79 10.61 13.61 3.43
N SER A 80 10.64 14.80 2.82
CA SER A 80 9.85 15.12 1.64
C SER A 80 10.28 14.30 0.42
N GLY A 81 11.58 14.11 0.24
CA GLY A 81 12.14 13.28 -0.82
C GLY A 81 11.77 11.81 -0.67
N THR A 82 11.87 11.26 0.54
CA THR A 82 11.45 9.88 0.85
C THR A 82 9.94 9.68 0.59
N HIS A 83 9.12 10.67 0.97
CA HIS A 83 7.69 10.65 0.68
C HIS A 83 7.42 10.63 -0.83
N LEU A 84 8.10 11.49 -1.62
CA LEU A 84 7.95 11.50 -3.07
C LEU A 84 8.37 10.18 -3.71
N LEU A 85 9.46 9.56 -3.23
CA LEU A 85 9.90 8.24 -3.70
C LEU A 85 8.85 7.17 -3.42
N SER A 86 8.23 7.19 -2.24
CA SER A 86 7.12 6.30 -1.89
C SER A 86 5.92 6.48 -2.83
N LEU A 87 5.55 7.73 -3.17
CA LEU A 87 4.49 8.03 -4.14
C LEU A 87 4.75 7.43 -5.51
N ILE A 88 5.96 7.64 -6.03
CA ILE A 88 6.38 7.11 -7.33
C ILE A 88 6.30 5.57 -7.32
N ASN A 89 6.80 4.93 -6.27
CA ASN A 89 6.74 3.48 -6.14
C ASN A 89 5.29 2.97 -6.05
N ASN A 90 4.40 3.66 -5.33
CA ASN A 90 2.99 3.31 -5.25
C ASN A 90 2.28 3.39 -6.62
N ILE A 91 2.54 4.43 -7.40
CA ILE A 91 1.99 4.57 -8.76
C ILE A 91 2.49 3.44 -9.67
N LEU A 92 3.77 3.07 -9.54
CA LEU A 92 4.34 1.94 -10.29
C LEU A 92 3.71 0.61 -9.89
N ASP A 93 3.58 0.36 -8.58
CA ASP A 93 2.96 -0.86 -8.09
C ASP A 93 1.53 -0.98 -8.61
N LEU A 94 0.74 0.11 -8.54
CA LEU A 94 -0.61 0.16 -9.10
C LEU A 94 -0.61 -0.15 -10.60
N SER A 95 0.25 0.51 -11.38
CA SER A 95 0.35 0.28 -12.83
C SER A 95 0.73 -1.16 -13.20
N LYS A 96 1.62 -1.80 -12.41
CA LYS A 96 1.97 -3.22 -12.60
C LYS A 96 0.81 -4.14 -12.26
N ILE A 97 0.05 -3.84 -11.21
CA ILE A 97 -1.14 -4.59 -10.82
C ILE A 97 -2.21 -4.51 -11.91
N GLU A 98 -2.56 -3.29 -12.36
CA GLU A 98 -3.57 -3.06 -13.40
C GLU A 98 -3.23 -3.75 -14.72
N SER A 99 -1.96 -3.82 -15.08
CA SER A 99 -1.50 -4.49 -16.31
C SER A 99 -1.29 -6.00 -16.15
N GLY A 100 -1.55 -6.56 -14.96
CA GLY A 100 -1.32 -7.99 -14.67
C GLY A 100 0.16 -8.40 -14.69
N LYS A 101 1.09 -7.45 -14.60
CA LYS A 101 2.54 -7.68 -14.64
C LYS A 101 3.20 -7.70 -13.26
N MET A 102 2.39 -7.63 -12.19
CA MET A 102 2.93 -7.74 -10.84
C MET A 102 3.28 -9.21 -10.56
N GLU A 103 4.54 -9.45 -10.22
CA GLU A 103 5.04 -10.74 -9.80
C GLU A 103 5.28 -10.73 -8.30
N LEU A 104 4.93 -11.83 -7.63
CA LEU A 104 5.18 -12.04 -6.21
C LEU A 104 6.47 -12.86 -6.02
N PHE A 105 7.32 -12.42 -5.11
CA PHE A 105 8.53 -13.15 -4.70
C PHE A 105 8.22 -14.02 -3.49
N ILE A 106 7.75 -15.24 -3.75
CA ILE A 106 7.37 -16.18 -2.68
C ILE A 106 8.60 -16.71 -1.97
N THR A 107 8.67 -16.48 -0.65
CA THR A 107 9.70 -16.97 0.25
C THR A 107 9.06 -17.60 1.49
N ASN A 108 9.80 -18.49 2.16
CA ASN A 108 9.39 -19.03 3.46
C ASN A 108 10.03 -18.19 4.56
N PHE A 109 9.22 -17.68 5.47
CA PHE A 109 9.67 -16.86 6.59
C PHE A 109 8.87 -17.16 7.87
N GLU A 110 9.47 -16.88 9.00
CA GLU A 110 8.84 -17.00 10.32
C GLU A 110 8.01 -15.72 10.59
N ILE A 111 6.75 -15.89 10.97
CA ILE A 111 5.85 -14.78 11.22
C ILE A 111 6.33 -13.89 12.37
N GLU A 112 6.92 -14.51 13.42
CA GLU A 112 7.48 -13.77 14.55
C GLU A 112 8.54 -12.74 14.12
N LYS A 113 9.42 -13.09 13.17
CA LYS A 113 10.45 -12.16 12.65
C LYS A 113 9.84 -10.99 11.88
N VAL A 114 8.77 -11.24 11.13
CA VAL A 114 8.02 -10.17 10.46
C VAL A 114 7.40 -9.23 11.49
N VAL A 115 6.82 -9.77 12.54
CA VAL A 115 6.21 -8.97 13.63
C VAL A 115 7.26 -8.15 14.38
N GLU A 116 8.44 -8.70 14.66
CA GLU A 116 9.55 -7.95 15.27
C GLU A 116 9.96 -6.78 14.37
N THR A 117 10.13 -7.03 13.07
CA THR A 117 10.45 -5.97 12.09
C THR A 117 9.35 -4.90 12.03
N LEU A 118 8.07 -5.30 12.05
CA LEU A 118 6.94 -4.37 12.07
C LEU A 118 6.93 -3.51 13.34
N ARG A 119 7.28 -4.09 14.49
CA ARG A 119 7.41 -3.36 15.76
C ARG A 119 8.48 -2.27 15.65
N ASP A 120 9.68 -2.62 15.19
CA ASP A 120 10.81 -1.72 15.13
C ASP A 120 10.56 -0.56 14.17
N ILE A 121 10.00 -0.84 12.99
CA ILE A 121 9.70 0.19 11.97
C ILE A 121 8.60 1.14 12.46
N ASN A 122 7.60 0.65 13.18
CA ASN A 122 6.42 1.44 13.54
C ASN A 122 6.50 2.09 14.93
N ALA A 123 7.41 1.68 15.80
CA ALA A 123 7.58 2.27 17.14
C ALA A 123 7.81 3.81 17.10
N PRO A 124 8.64 4.36 16.20
CA PRO A 124 8.79 5.82 16.10
C PRO A 124 7.51 6.55 15.68
N LEU A 125 6.66 5.91 14.86
CA LEU A 125 5.38 6.48 14.42
C LEU A 125 4.38 6.54 15.57
N ALA A 126 4.34 5.51 16.43
CA ALA A 126 3.52 5.51 17.63
C ALA A 126 3.92 6.65 18.57
N ALA A 127 5.22 6.79 18.84
CA ALA A 127 5.75 7.81 19.74
C ALA A 127 5.47 9.25 19.26
N LYS A 128 5.34 9.48 17.96
CA LYS A 128 5.13 10.83 17.39
C LYS A 128 3.82 11.49 17.84
N ASN A 129 2.77 10.70 18.05
CA ASN A 129 1.44 11.18 18.45
C ASN A 129 1.07 10.65 19.86
N ASP A 130 2.06 10.29 20.68
CA ASP A 130 1.90 9.75 22.04
C ASP A 130 0.94 8.53 22.10
N ASN A 131 0.96 7.70 21.05
CA ASN A 131 0.14 6.51 20.96
C ASN A 131 0.81 5.31 21.62
N GLY A 132 0.01 4.50 22.34
CA GLY A 132 0.39 3.16 22.74
C GLY A 132 0.43 2.22 21.51
N PHE A 133 1.41 1.31 21.49
CA PHE A 133 1.48 0.27 20.48
C PHE A 133 1.54 -1.11 21.14
N LYS A 134 0.52 -1.93 20.92
CA LYS A 134 0.43 -3.28 21.45
C LYS A 134 0.43 -4.30 20.32
N ILE A 135 1.19 -5.37 20.48
CA ILE A 135 1.23 -6.48 19.52
C ILE A 135 0.91 -7.77 20.27
N ASN A 136 -0.08 -8.49 19.81
CA ASN A 136 -0.45 -9.81 20.29
C ASN A 136 -0.24 -10.82 19.14
N VAL A 137 0.52 -11.86 19.40
CA VAL A 137 0.75 -12.93 18.43
C VAL A 137 0.25 -14.23 19.06
N GLN A 138 -0.51 -15.00 18.31
CA GLN A 138 -0.96 -16.32 18.74
C GLN A 138 0.26 -17.22 18.97
N GLU A 139 0.23 -18.01 20.06
CA GLU A 139 1.31 -18.97 20.35
C GLU A 139 1.49 -19.97 19.22
N ALA A 140 2.74 -20.28 18.89
CA ALA A 140 3.12 -21.23 17.85
C ALA A 140 2.54 -20.92 16.45
N ILE A 141 2.46 -19.63 16.07
CA ILE A 141 1.91 -19.19 14.79
C ILE A 141 2.68 -19.73 13.56
N GLY A 142 3.95 -20.10 13.74
CA GLY A 142 4.75 -20.79 12.73
C GLY A 142 5.30 -19.91 11.62
N SER A 143 5.36 -20.50 10.42
CA SER A 143 5.94 -19.88 9.23
C SER A 143 4.91 -19.74 8.13
N MET A 144 5.16 -18.80 7.21
CA MET A 144 4.33 -18.52 6.05
C MET A 144 5.15 -18.60 4.77
N SER A 145 4.54 -19.09 3.67
CA SER A 145 5.12 -19.07 2.33
C SER A 145 4.42 -18.00 1.51
N GLN A 146 5.04 -16.81 1.37
CA GLN A 146 4.42 -15.67 0.71
C GLN A 146 5.47 -14.61 0.32
N ASP A 147 5.06 -13.51 -0.32
CA ASP A 147 5.91 -12.33 -0.50
C ASP A 147 5.99 -11.53 0.81
N GLU A 148 7.06 -11.75 1.57
CA GLU A 148 7.29 -11.06 2.85
C GLU A 148 7.32 -9.54 2.71
N THR A 149 7.91 -9.02 1.63
CA THR A 149 8.05 -7.58 1.40
C THR A 149 6.68 -6.94 1.19
N LYS A 150 5.83 -7.55 0.37
CA LYS A 150 4.47 -7.04 0.12
C LYS A 150 3.57 -7.19 1.34
N LEU A 151 3.71 -8.28 2.10
CA LEU A 151 3.01 -8.45 3.36
C LEU A 151 3.38 -7.33 4.35
N ARG A 152 4.67 -7.08 4.57
CA ARG A 152 5.14 -6.00 5.45
C ARG A 152 4.66 -4.63 4.97
N GLN A 153 4.68 -4.38 3.67
CA GLN A 153 4.19 -3.13 3.08
C GLN A 153 2.70 -2.92 3.39
N CYS A 154 1.87 -3.95 3.26
CA CYS A 154 0.44 -3.89 3.61
C CYS A 154 0.22 -3.57 5.09
N VAL A 155 0.85 -4.35 5.98
CA VAL A 155 0.64 -4.17 7.42
C VAL A 155 1.18 -2.83 7.92
N THR A 156 2.37 -2.40 7.43
CA THR A 156 2.93 -1.08 7.75
C THR A 156 2.01 0.05 7.29
N ASN A 157 1.37 -0.09 6.12
CA ASN A 157 0.43 0.91 5.63
C ASN A 157 -0.82 1.02 6.52
N PHE A 158 -1.37 -0.11 7.01
CA PHE A 158 -2.48 -0.08 7.97
C PHE A 158 -2.05 0.51 9.30
N LEU A 159 -0.90 0.11 9.84
CA LEU A 159 -0.37 0.65 11.10
C LEU A 159 -0.08 2.15 11.01
N SER A 160 0.53 2.62 9.91
CA SER A 160 0.82 4.04 9.72
C SER A 160 -0.46 4.89 9.65
N ASN A 161 -1.53 4.37 9.02
CA ASN A 161 -2.83 5.03 9.04
C ASN A 161 -3.44 5.04 10.45
N ALA A 162 -3.42 3.92 11.16
CA ALA A 162 -3.89 3.85 12.53
C ALA A 162 -3.17 4.87 13.44
N PHE A 163 -1.83 4.93 13.42
CA PHE A 163 -1.07 5.92 14.20
C PHE A 163 -1.32 7.37 13.76
N LYS A 164 -1.61 7.60 12.49
CA LYS A 164 -1.89 8.93 11.95
C LYS A 164 -3.21 9.49 12.44
N PHE A 165 -4.24 8.64 12.56
CA PHE A 165 -5.60 9.04 12.92
C PHE A 165 -5.93 8.79 14.40
N THR A 166 -4.98 8.28 15.16
CA THR A 166 -5.06 8.13 16.61
C THR A 166 -4.14 9.14 17.31
N ASN A 167 -4.61 9.80 18.37
CA ASN A 167 -3.84 10.72 19.20
C ASN A 167 -4.02 10.35 20.67
N ASN A 168 -2.94 10.14 21.41
CA ASN A 168 -2.94 9.70 22.80
C ASN A 168 -3.79 8.44 23.04
N GLY A 169 -3.87 7.56 22.06
CA GLY A 169 -4.70 6.36 22.09
C GLY A 169 -3.87 5.08 21.97
N LEU A 170 -4.54 3.98 21.66
CA LEU A 170 -3.93 2.66 21.54
C LEU A 170 -4.13 2.10 20.13
N VAL A 171 -3.03 1.70 19.51
CA VAL A 171 -3.06 0.88 18.28
C VAL A 171 -2.63 -0.53 18.62
N THR A 172 -3.43 -1.52 18.22
CA THR A 172 -3.17 -2.93 18.47
C THR A 172 -3.00 -3.68 17.15
N LEU A 173 -1.96 -4.49 17.04
CA LEU A 173 -1.78 -5.49 15.98
C LEU A 173 -1.99 -6.87 16.57
N ASP A 174 -3.07 -7.55 16.17
CA ASP A 174 -3.32 -8.94 16.50
C ASP A 174 -2.94 -9.83 15.30
N VAL A 175 -2.17 -10.89 15.55
CA VAL A 175 -1.73 -11.83 14.50
C VAL A 175 -2.16 -13.23 14.90
N ASN A 176 -3.09 -13.81 14.12
CA ASN A 176 -3.72 -15.09 14.42
C ASN A 176 -3.73 -16.01 13.19
N SER A 177 -3.65 -17.33 13.45
CA SER A 177 -3.99 -18.33 12.44
C SER A 177 -5.50 -18.58 12.45
N LEU A 178 -6.09 -18.70 11.27
CA LEU A 178 -7.48 -19.07 11.10
C LEU A 178 -7.65 -20.04 9.91
N MET A 179 -8.68 -20.88 9.99
CA MET A 179 -9.05 -21.76 8.87
C MET A 179 -10.16 -21.12 8.05
N LYS A 180 -9.94 -20.97 6.76
CA LYS A 180 -10.94 -20.49 5.80
C LYS A 180 -10.96 -21.43 4.60
N ASP A 181 -12.13 -22.01 4.29
CA ASP A 181 -12.33 -22.93 3.16
C ASP A 181 -11.27 -24.07 3.14
N GLU A 182 -10.98 -24.66 4.30
CA GLU A 182 -9.96 -25.71 4.53
C GLU A 182 -8.51 -25.27 4.28
N VAL A 183 -8.26 -23.97 4.08
CA VAL A 183 -6.92 -23.40 3.95
C VAL A 183 -6.56 -22.66 5.24
N GLU A 184 -5.36 -22.94 5.77
CA GLU A 184 -4.83 -22.19 6.89
C GLU A 184 -4.35 -20.82 6.39
N MET A 185 -4.85 -19.76 7.02
CA MET A 185 -4.54 -18.37 6.69
C MET A 185 -4.06 -17.65 7.94
N ILE A 186 -3.24 -16.62 7.74
CA ILE A 186 -2.80 -15.74 8.82
C ILE A 186 -3.53 -14.42 8.69
N GLU A 187 -4.19 -14.02 9.78
CA GLU A 187 -4.86 -12.74 9.91
C GLU A 187 -3.94 -11.74 10.63
N PHE A 188 -3.73 -10.58 10.01
CA PHE A 188 -3.11 -9.41 10.61
C PHE A 188 -4.19 -8.37 10.84
N LYS A 189 -4.66 -8.22 12.07
CA LYS A 189 -5.73 -7.29 12.43
C LYS A 189 -5.15 -6.08 13.13
N VAL A 190 -5.27 -4.91 12.50
CA VAL A 190 -4.93 -3.62 13.09
C VAL A 190 -6.20 -2.99 13.65
N THR A 191 -6.18 -2.64 14.92
CA THR A 191 -7.28 -1.95 15.63
C THR A 191 -6.73 -0.68 16.24
N ASP A 192 -7.44 0.42 16.05
CA ASP A 192 -7.14 1.71 16.64
C ASP A 192 -8.40 2.28 17.36
N ASP A 193 -8.19 3.19 18.27
CA ASP A 193 -9.23 3.95 18.97
C ASP A 193 -9.25 5.42 18.52
N GLY A 194 -8.91 5.66 17.23
CA GLY A 194 -8.92 6.95 16.59
C GLY A 194 -10.31 7.52 16.32
N GLU A 195 -10.37 8.53 15.45
CA GLU A 195 -11.62 9.24 15.11
C GLU A 195 -12.64 8.40 14.33
N GLY A 196 -12.20 7.25 13.80
CA GLY A 196 -13.04 6.38 12.98
C GLY A 196 -13.40 6.96 11.61
N MET A 197 -14.31 6.26 10.91
CA MET A 197 -14.78 6.63 9.57
C MET A 197 -16.31 6.58 9.52
N SER A 198 -16.92 7.46 8.71
CA SER A 198 -18.34 7.35 8.39
C SER A 198 -18.64 6.11 7.57
N GLU A 199 -19.90 5.67 7.52
CA GLU A 199 -20.32 4.52 6.67
C GLU A 199 -19.94 4.77 5.20
N GLU A 200 -20.06 6.00 4.72
CA GLU A 200 -19.66 6.39 3.37
C GLU A 200 -18.13 6.32 3.20
N GLY A 201 -17.36 6.74 4.19
CA GLY A 201 -15.90 6.63 4.24
C GLY A 201 -15.44 5.17 4.19
N VAL A 202 -16.05 4.30 4.99
CA VAL A 202 -15.78 2.84 4.98
C VAL A 202 -16.05 2.23 3.61
N ALA A 203 -17.16 2.62 2.96
CA ALA A 203 -17.52 2.10 1.64
C ALA A 203 -16.50 2.47 0.54
N LYS A 204 -15.85 3.63 0.67
CA LYS A 204 -14.93 4.20 -0.33
C LYS A 204 -13.45 4.10 0.05
N VAL A 205 -13.10 3.61 1.25
CA VAL A 205 -11.73 3.64 1.78
C VAL A 205 -10.71 2.91 0.91
N PHE A 206 -11.16 1.98 0.06
CA PHE A 206 -10.33 1.25 -0.89
C PHE A 206 -10.42 1.80 -2.32
N ASP A 207 -11.13 2.90 -2.55
CA ASP A 207 -11.18 3.54 -3.86
C ASP A 207 -9.91 4.36 -4.08
N GLU A 208 -9.40 4.37 -5.31
CA GLU A 208 -8.15 5.05 -5.64
C GLU A 208 -8.34 6.57 -5.57
N TYR A 209 -7.35 7.26 -4.97
CA TYR A 209 -7.33 8.71 -4.79
C TYR A 209 -8.44 9.28 -3.89
N GLU A 210 -9.28 8.43 -3.30
CA GLU A 210 -10.24 8.85 -2.30
C GLU A 210 -9.53 9.07 -0.96
N GLN A 211 -9.90 10.16 -0.30
CA GLN A 211 -9.53 10.46 1.08
C GLN A 211 -10.83 10.56 1.84
N ALA A 212 -10.98 9.72 2.87
CA ALA A 212 -12.12 9.84 3.77
C ALA A 212 -12.18 11.28 4.27
N GLU A 213 -13.29 11.94 4.05
CA GLU A 213 -13.65 13.33 4.27
C GLU A 213 -12.54 14.29 4.72
N ARG A 214 -12.39 15.42 4.03
CA ARG A 214 -11.54 16.54 4.44
C ARG A 214 -12.00 17.04 5.81
N SER A 215 -11.68 16.30 6.88
CA SER A 215 -11.75 16.88 8.22
C SER A 215 -10.82 18.10 8.24
N SER A 216 -11.27 19.15 8.86
CA SER A 216 -10.79 20.54 8.82
C SER A 216 -9.34 20.79 9.29
N SER A 217 -8.49 19.77 9.36
CA SER A 217 -7.07 19.89 9.65
C SER A 217 -6.23 19.52 8.43
N ALA A 218 -5.82 20.54 7.69
CA ALA A 218 -4.91 20.50 6.54
C ALA A 218 -3.51 19.90 6.83
N THR A 219 -3.34 19.16 7.90
CA THR A 219 -2.06 18.66 8.43
C THR A 219 -1.80 17.16 8.16
N HIS A 220 -2.80 16.39 7.72
CA HIS A 220 -2.64 14.94 7.56
C HIS A 220 -2.68 14.51 6.08
N GLY A 221 -1.76 15.02 5.27
CA GLY A 221 -1.63 14.65 3.86
C GLY A 221 -1.40 13.14 3.67
N GLY A 222 -2.13 12.55 2.73
CA GLY A 222 -1.93 11.18 2.26
C GLY A 222 -2.23 11.13 0.77
N THR A 223 -1.81 10.07 0.07
CA THR A 223 -1.98 9.96 -1.38
C THR A 223 -3.31 9.34 -1.79
N GLY A 224 -4.02 8.70 -0.85
CA GLY A 224 -5.18 7.88 -1.14
C GLY A 224 -4.86 6.58 -1.91
N LEU A 225 -3.57 6.24 -2.08
CA LEU A 225 -3.15 5.06 -2.83
C LEU A 225 -2.77 3.87 -1.94
N GLY A 226 -2.42 4.11 -0.67
CA GLY A 226 -1.90 3.06 0.19
C GLY A 226 -2.89 1.92 0.42
N LEU A 227 -4.11 2.22 0.85
CA LEU A 227 -5.14 1.22 1.14
C LEU A 227 -5.60 0.45 -0.11
N PRO A 228 -5.90 1.09 -1.26
CA PRO A 228 -6.17 0.40 -2.52
C PRO A 228 -5.05 -0.58 -2.91
N ILE A 229 -3.79 -0.16 -2.85
CA ILE A 229 -2.64 -1.00 -3.19
C ILE A 229 -2.52 -2.19 -2.22
N SER A 230 -2.68 -1.94 -0.91
CA SER A 230 -2.63 -3.01 0.11
C SER A 230 -3.72 -4.05 -0.11
N LYS A 231 -4.94 -3.63 -0.49
CA LYS A 231 -6.02 -4.54 -0.86
C LYS A 231 -5.64 -5.39 -2.08
N ARG A 232 -5.10 -4.76 -3.13
CA ARG A 232 -4.66 -5.48 -4.34
C ARG A 232 -3.52 -6.47 -4.04
N PHE A 233 -2.56 -6.11 -3.19
CA PHE A 233 -1.52 -7.05 -2.78
C PHE A 233 -2.09 -8.24 -2.00
N ALA A 234 -3.01 -8.00 -1.07
CA ALA A 234 -3.66 -9.07 -0.34
C ALA A 234 -4.42 -10.03 -1.29
N GLU A 235 -5.15 -9.49 -2.28
CA GLU A 235 -5.84 -10.28 -3.31
C GLU A 235 -4.86 -11.10 -4.16
N LEU A 236 -3.73 -10.52 -4.60
CA LEU A 236 -2.68 -11.23 -5.34
C LEU A 236 -2.02 -12.34 -4.51
N MET A 237 -1.89 -12.14 -3.21
CA MET A 237 -1.38 -13.14 -2.26
C MET A 237 -2.42 -14.23 -1.93
N GLY A 238 -3.60 -14.22 -2.55
CA GLY A 238 -4.68 -15.20 -2.30
C GLY A 238 -5.50 -14.92 -1.04
N GLY A 239 -5.32 -13.75 -0.44
CA GLY A 239 -6.04 -13.29 0.73
C GLY A 239 -7.10 -12.23 0.43
N GLY A 240 -7.35 -11.35 1.39
CA GLY A 240 -8.27 -10.22 1.24
C GLY A 240 -8.12 -9.25 2.39
N VAL A 241 -8.78 -8.10 2.29
CA VAL A 241 -8.80 -7.05 3.31
C VAL A 241 -10.24 -6.70 3.63
N THR A 242 -10.53 -6.54 4.91
CA THR A 242 -11.81 -6.02 5.41
C THR A 242 -11.55 -4.83 6.33
N VAL A 243 -12.48 -3.91 6.41
CA VAL A 243 -12.45 -2.76 7.31
C VAL A 243 -13.79 -2.63 8.03
N THR A 244 -13.72 -2.26 9.28
CA THR A 244 -14.88 -1.88 10.12
C THR A 244 -14.50 -0.63 10.89
N SER A 245 -15.44 0.26 11.13
CA SER A 245 -15.23 1.47 11.90
C SER A 245 -16.46 1.81 12.77
#